data_c2e56cc5b3360c3b7d135a4295d29166
#
_entry.id   c2e56cc5b3360c3b7d135a4295d29166
#
_cell.length_a   1.000
_cell.length_b   1.000
_cell.length_c   1.000
_cell.angle_alpha   90.00
_cell.angle_beta   90.00
_cell.angle_gamma   90.00
#
_symmetry.space_group_name_H-M   'P 1'
#
loop_
_entity.id
_entity.type
_entity.pdbx_description
1 polymer ?
#
loop_
_entity_poly.entity_id
_entity_poly.type
_entity_poly.pdbx_seq_one_letter_code
_entity_poly.pdbx_strand_id
1 'polypeptide(L)'
;MDPRRLIPALAALACACLVLTAVVGWSRSRPEGAATTGAAAGSTDTGSVSAAVRGPAGVLAAWDERRSAAWADGDAGALRRLYVAGSRAGAADVALLRRYAGRGLRVEGLTTQVLALQVVARAPRRLVLRTTDRVVGARAVGGPSGSVPLPVGRPATREVVLVRRGGSWRVAEATGQASAAASTSRTSSSSKS
;
A
#
# COMPACT_ATOMS: atom_id res chain seq x y z
N MET A 1 17.85 -14.88 27.89
CA MET A 1 16.64 -14.44 27.18
C MET A 1 16.73 -14.99 25.78
N ASP A 2 15.82 -15.88 25.40
CA ASP A 2 15.91 -16.69 24.18
C ASP A 2 15.42 -15.87 22.97
N PRO A 3 16.27 -15.57 21.98
CA PRO A 3 15.93 -14.72 20.84
C PRO A 3 14.85 -15.33 19.92
N ARG A 4 14.60 -16.63 20.06
CA ARG A 4 13.61 -17.36 19.24
C ARG A 4 12.15 -17.07 19.59
N ARG A 5 11.89 -16.47 20.76
CA ARG A 5 10.51 -16.16 21.21
C ARG A 5 10.02 -14.76 20.83
N LEU A 6 10.88 -13.90 20.27
CA LEU A 6 10.52 -12.54 19.86
C LEU A 6 10.02 -12.42 18.42
N ILE A 7 10.19 -13.45 17.61
CA ILE A 7 9.80 -13.44 16.20
C ILE A 7 8.27 -13.45 15.98
N PRO A 8 7.44 -14.20 16.73
CA PRO A 8 6.00 -14.23 16.47
C PRO A 8 5.24 -12.97 16.89
N ALA A 9 5.75 -12.20 17.85
CA ALA A 9 5.07 -10.98 18.31
C ALA A 9 5.19 -9.80 17.32
N LEU A 10 6.15 -9.83 16.39
CA LEU A 10 6.36 -8.80 15.36
C LEU A 10 5.49 -9.03 14.12
N ALA A 11 4.99 -10.24 13.89
CA ALA A 11 4.17 -10.56 12.73
C ALA A 11 2.75 -9.96 12.80
N ALA A 12 2.25 -9.64 13.98
CA ALA A 12 0.88 -9.16 14.17
C ALA A 12 0.71 -7.65 13.94
N LEU A 13 1.81 -6.86 13.89
CA LEU A 13 1.73 -5.39 13.80
C LEU A 13 2.15 -4.83 12.43
N ALA A 14 2.61 -5.67 11.51
CA ALA A 14 3.03 -5.26 10.17
C ALA A 14 1.85 -4.96 9.22
N CYS A 15 0.62 -5.04 9.70
CA CYS A 15 -0.59 -4.91 8.87
C CYS A 15 -1.10 -3.48 8.68
N ALA A 16 -0.34 -2.46 9.01
CA ALA A 16 -0.85 -1.09 9.03
C ALA A 16 -0.18 -0.15 8.06
N CYS A 17 0.23 -0.53 6.87
CA CYS A 17 0.59 0.50 5.88
C CYS A 17 0.80 -0.08 4.48
N LEU A 18 -0.06 0.26 3.62
CA LEU A 18 -0.07 0.84 2.25
C LEU A 18 1.12 0.49 1.32
N VAL A 19 0.89 0.10 0.23
CA VAL A 19 0.44 0.27 -1.14
C VAL A 19 1.54 0.12 -2.20
N LEU A 20 1.29 -0.57 -3.22
CA LEU A 20 1.38 -0.45 -4.65
C LEU A 20 2.38 -1.34 -5.40
N THR A 21 1.97 -1.98 -6.41
CA THR A 21 2.11 -1.62 -7.83
C THR A 21 1.23 -2.50 -8.70
N ALA A 22 0.47 -1.89 -9.59
CA ALA A 22 -0.18 -2.57 -10.68
C ALA A 22 0.82 -2.67 -11.84
N VAL A 23 1.40 -3.83 -12.06
CA VAL A 23 1.86 -4.19 -13.40
C VAL A 23 0.69 -4.84 -14.10
N VAL A 24 0.08 -4.08 -14.99
CA VAL A 24 -0.96 -4.56 -15.89
C VAL A 24 -0.33 -5.51 -16.91
N GLY A 25 -0.31 -6.78 -16.55
CA GLY A 25 -0.12 -7.86 -17.48
C GLY A 25 -1.47 -8.23 -18.11
N TRP A 26 -1.93 -7.51 -19.10
CA TRP A 26 -3.04 -7.95 -19.93
C TRP A 26 -2.51 -8.97 -20.93
N SER A 27 -2.65 -10.24 -20.58
CA SER A 27 -2.55 -11.33 -21.54
C SER A 27 -3.70 -11.21 -22.53
N ARG A 28 -3.33 -10.89 -23.76
CA ARG A 28 -4.22 -10.92 -24.92
C ARG A 28 -4.70 -12.34 -25.13
N SER A 29 -5.97 -12.60 -24.92
CA SER A 29 -6.67 -13.68 -25.58
C SER A 29 -6.96 -13.24 -27.01
N ARG A 30 -6.37 -13.92 -27.96
CA ARG A 30 -6.53 -13.74 -29.40
C ARG A 30 -7.69 -14.61 -29.86
N PRO A 31 -8.69 -14.09 -30.54
CA PRO A 31 -9.41 -14.87 -31.51
C PRO A 31 -8.75 -14.67 -32.90
N GLU A 32 -8.41 -15.77 -33.52
CA GLU A 32 -7.98 -15.88 -34.88
C GLU A 32 -9.17 -15.66 -35.82
N GLY A 33 -8.99 -14.84 -36.84
CA GLY A 33 -9.99 -14.68 -37.88
C GLY A 33 -9.72 -13.50 -38.82
N ALA A 34 -9.21 -13.82 -40.02
CA ALA A 34 -9.36 -13.17 -41.32
C ALA A 34 -8.68 -11.80 -41.58
N ALA A 35 -7.82 -11.86 -42.59
CA ALA A 35 -7.14 -10.77 -43.27
C ALA A 35 -8.06 -9.72 -43.87
N THR A 36 -7.67 -8.46 -43.80
CA THR A 36 -7.83 -7.49 -44.90
C THR A 36 -6.80 -6.39 -44.74
N THR A 37 -6.08 -6.12 -45.80
CA THR A 37 -5.05 -5.13 -46.06
C THR A 37 -5.58 -3.72 -45.87
N GLY A 38 -4.87 -2.91 -45.02
CA GLY A 38 -5.15 -1.48 -44.92
C GLY A 38 -4.03 -0.83 -44.12
N ALA A 39 -3.09 -0.17 -44.82
CA ALA A 39 -2.05 0.64 -44.19
C ALA A 39 -2.67 1.87 -43.56
N ALA A 40 -2.56 1.99 -42.22
CA ALA A 40 -2.79 3.25 -41.53
C ALA A 40 -1.76 3.35 -40.39
N ALA A 41 -1.08 4.49 -40.36
CA ALA A 41 -0.01 4.84 -39.43
C ALA A 41 -0.41 4.62 -37.98
N GLY A 42 0.34 3.79 -37.27
CA GLY A 42 0.19 3.56 -35.86
C GLY A 42 0.59 4.79 -35.04
N SER A 43 -0.39 5.54 -34.58
CA SER A 43 -0.18 6.50 -33.50
C SER A 43 0.06 5.70 -32.21
N THR A 44 1.30 5.66 -31.78
CA THR A 44 1.70 5.07 -30.52
C THR A 44 0.98 5.78 -29.38
N ASP A 45 0.16 5.02 -28.64
CA ASP A 45 -0.68 5.47 -27.52
C ASP A 45 0.17 5.81 -26.27
N THR A 46 1.03 6.81 -26.43
CA THR A 46 1.83 7.40 -25.34
C THR A 46 0.95 8.20 -24.37
N GLY A 47 -0.28 8.55 -24.79
CA GLY A 47 -1.23 9.32 -23.98
C GLY A 47 -1.83 8.53 -22.82
N SER A 48 -2.07 7.23 -23.00
CA SER A 48 -2.74 6.39 -22.00
C SER A 48 -1.86 6.13 -20.78
N VAL A 49 -0.58 5.86 -20.95
CA VAL A 49 0.39 5.67 -19.85
C VAL A 49 0.58 6.95 -19.06
N SER A 50 0.69 8.09 -19.75
CA SER A 50 0.83 9.41 -19.10
C SER A 50 -0.41 9.84 -18.33
N ALA A 51 -1.60 9.45 -18.76
CA ALA A 51 -2.87 9.70 -18.03
C ALA A 51 -2.99 8.82 -16.79
N ALA A 52 -2.57 7.56 -16.85
CA ALA A 52 -2.53 6.64 -15.72
C ALA A 52 -1.57 7.13 -14.62
N VAL A 53 -0.40 7.63 -14.98
CA VAL A 53 0.58 8.21 -14.06
C VAL A 53 0.05 9.49 -13.37
N ARG A 54 -0.80 10.25 -14.05
CA ARG A 54 -1.42 11.49 -13.51
C ARG A 54 -2.75 11.26 -12.79
N GLY A 55 -3.35 10.08 -12.92
CA GLY A 55 -4.62 9.71 -12.29
C GLY A 55 -4.52 9.41 -10.79
N PRO A 56 -5.65 9.08 -10.15
CA PRO A 56 -5.70 8.72 -8.73
C PRO A 56 -4.74 7.59 -8.33
N ALA A 57 -4.60 6.58 -9.16
CA ALA A 57 -3.65 5.49 -8.96
C ALA A 57 -2.20 5.98 -9.00
N GLY A 58 -1.86 6.85 -9.95
CA GLY A 58 -0.53 7.45 -10.04
C GLY A 58 -0.19 8.36 -8.85
N VAL A 59 -1.18 9.09 -8.30
CA VAL A 59 -1.00 9.88 -7.08
C VAL A 59 -0.61 8.98 -5.91
N LEU A 60 -1.32 7.87 -5.77
CA LEU A 60 -1.07 6.92 -4.69
C LEU A 60 0.29 6.23 -4.89
N ALA A 61 0.61 5.82 -6.12
CA ALA A 61 1.90 5.22 -6.49
C ALA A 61 3.07 6.12 -6.13
N ALA A 62 3.06 7.36 -6.61
CA ALA A 62 4.11 8.32 -6.35
C ALA A 62 4.24 8.70 -4.86
N TRP A 63 3.16 8.57 -4.09
CA TRP A 63 3.22 8.73 -2.64
C TRP A 63 3.91 7.52 -1.98
N ASP A 64 3.54 6.30 -2.37
CA ASP A 64 4.11 5.08 -1.80
C ASP A 64 5.60 4.90 -2.14
N GLU A 65 5.99 5.26 -3.35
CA GLU A 65 7.40 5.25 -3.77
C GLU A 65 8.27 6.10 -2.83
N ARG A 66 7.81 7.32 -2.50
CA ARG A 66 8.49 8.18 -1.53
C ARG A 66 8.48 7.59 -0.11
N ARG A 67 7.41 6.90 0.24
CA ARG A 67 7.30 6.20 1.51
C ARG A 67 8.31 5.04 1.58
N SER A 68 8.39 4.23 0.54
CA SER A 68 9.37 3.15 0.42
C SER A 68 10.80 3.65 0.55
N ALA A 69 11.14 4.76 -0.14
CA ALA A 69 12.46 5.39 -0.02
C ALA A 69 12.74 5.85 1.42
N ALA A 70 11.80 6.53 2.07
CA ALA A 70 11.97 6.97 3.47
C ALA A 70 12.18 5.78 4.45
N TRP A 71 11.57 4.63 4.18
CA TRP A 71 11.78 3.40 4.94
C TRP A 71 13.16 2.79 4.69
N ALA A 72 13.62 2.76 3.44
CA ALA A 72 14.95 2.26 3.07
C ALA A 72 16.07 3.12 3.66
N ASP A 73 15.86 4.43 3.69
CA ASP A 73 16.82 5.39 4.27
C ASP A 73 16.75 5.45 5.81
N GLY A 74 15.67 4.93 6.41
CA GLY A 74 15.41 5.08 7.85
C GLY A 74 15.05 6.53 8.24
N ASP A 75 14.64 7.36 7.27
CA ASP A 75 14.35 8.79 7.49
C ASP A 75 12.92 9.01 8.01
N ALA A 76 12.77 9.04 9.33
CA ALA A 76 11.50 9.33 10.01
C ALA A 76 10.98 10.75 9.73
N GLY A 77 11.85 11.69 9.37
CA GLY A 77 11.47 13.06 9.00
C GLY A 77 10.84 13.08 7.60
N ALA A 78 11.49 12.45 6.61
CA ALA A 78 10.93 12.29 5.27
C ALA A 78 9.58 11.56 5.32
N LEU A 79 9.51 10.46 6.07
CA LEU A 79 8.28 9.70 6.24
C LEU A 79 7.14 10.57 6.83
N ARG A 80 7.44 11.35 7.87
CA ARG A 80 6.44 12.25 8.49
C ARG A 80 5.90 13.29 7.50
N ARG A 81 6.74 13.83 6.61
CA ARG A 81 6.33 14.82 5.60
C ARG A 81 5.32 14.29 4.58
N LEU A 82 5.20 12.98 4.43
CA LEU A 82 4.22 12.34 3.55
C LEU A 82 2.80 12.33 4.13
N TYR A 83 2.65 12.66 5.39
CA TYR A 83 1.37 12.69 6.09
C TYR A 83 0.97 14.12 6.48
N VAL A 84 -0.32 14.31 6.69
CA VAL A 84 -0.84 15.54 7.30
C VAL A 84 -0.51 15.52 8.80
N ALA A 85 -0.24 16.68 9.38
CA ALA A 85 -0.08 16.81 10.82
C ALA A 85 -1.33 16.26 11.54
N GLY A 86 -1.11 15.44 12.57
CA GLY A 86 -2.19 14.78 13.31
C GLY A 86 -2.72 13.47 12.68
N SER A 87 -2.24 13.07 11.50
CA SER A 87 -2.60 11.76 10.90
C SER A 87 -2.22 10.61 11.84
N ARG A 88 -3.20 9.79 12.21
CA ARG A 88 -2.97 8.57 13.02
C ARG A 88 -2.16 7.54 12.24
N ALA A 89 -2.46 7.36 10.96
CA ALA A 89 -1.71 6.49 10.07
C ALA A 89 -0.24 6.93 9.98
N GLY A 90 0.01 8.23 9.84
CA GLY A 90 1.36 8.79 9.82
C GLY A 90 2.11 8.61 11.14
N ALA A 91 1.44 8.82 12.27
CA ALA A 91 2.03 8.60 13.58
C ALA A 91 2.43 7.13 13.79
N ALA A 92 1.57 6.20 13.39
CA ALA A 92 1.82 4.76 13.48
C ALA A 92 3.00 4.33 12.59
N ASP A 93 3.05 4.81 11.34
CA ASP A 93 4.11 4.48 10.38
C ASP A 93 5.48 4.99 10.86
N VAL A 94 5.53 6.25 11.31
CA VAL A 94 6.76 6.84 11.87
C VAL A 94 7.20 6.14 13.16
N ALA A 95 6.27 5.76 14.03
CA ALA A 95 6.61 5.03 15.25
C ALA A 95 7.16 3.64 14.93
N LEU A 96 6.63 2.98 13.90
CA LEU A 96 7.13 1.69 13.45
C LEU A 96 8.54 1.81 12.86
N LEU A 97 8.79 2.77 11.96
CA LEU A 97 10.12 3.05 11.41
C LEU A 97 11.16 3.27 12.52
N ARG A 98 10.82 4.09 13.52
CA ARG A 98 11.71 4.36 14.67
C ARG A 98 12.04 3.11 15.48
N ARG A 99 11.09 2.18 15.62
CA ARG A 99 11.35 0.89 16.30
C ARG A 99 12.34 0.02 15.52
N TYR A 100 12.29 0.03 14.19
CA TYR A 100 13.31 -0.64 13.37
C TYR A 100 14.66 0.06 13.51
N ALA A 101 14.70 1.38 13.33
CA ALA A 101 15.91 2.17 13.44
C ALA A 101 16.58 2.06 14.83
N GLY A 102 15.83 2.06 15.92
CA GLY A 102 16.33 1.87 17.28
C GLY A 102 16.96 0.49 17.55
N ARG A 103 16.73 -0.45 16.63
CA ARG A 103 17.38 -1.78 16.63
C ARG A 103 18.52 -1.88 15.61
N GLY A 104 18.91 -0.77 14.99
CA GLY A 104 19.90 -0.73 13.92
C GLY A 104 19.41 -1.36 12.61
N LEU A 105 18.08 -1.46 12.42
CA LEU A 105 17.47 -2.08 11.24
C LEU A 105 16.88 -1.02 10.30
N ARG A 106 16.96 -1.30 8.99
CA ARG A 106 16.23 -0.61 7.93
C ARG A 106 15.32 -1.60 7.21
N VAL A 107 14.36 -1.09 6.44
CA VAL A 107 13.48 -1.94 5.65
C VAL A 107 13.60 -1.55 4.19
N GLU A 108 14.20 -2.42 3.40
CA GLU A 108 14.40 -2.27 1.98
C GLU A 108 13.38 -3.07 1.17
N GLY A 109 13.16 -2.67 -0.09
CA GLY A 109 12.26 -3.37 -0.99
C GLY A 109 10.79 -3.35 -0.57
N LEU A 110 10.40 -2.41 0.31
CA LEU A 110 9.02 -2.25 0.74
C LEU A 110 8.15 -1.91 -0.47
N THR A 111 7.45 -2.89 -0.97
CA THR A 111 6.52 -2.74 -2.10
C THR A 111 5.15 -3.17 -1.65
N THR A 112 4.13 -2.39 -2.02
CA THR A 112 2.76 -2.79 -1.74
C THR A 112 2.03 -3.08 -3.04
N GLN A 113 1.48 -4.25 -3.15
CA GLN A 113 0.67 -4.67 -4.28
C GLN A 113 -0.77 -4.21 -4.08
N VAL A 114 -1.29 -3.33 -4.93
CA VAL A 114 -2.72 -3.01 -4.99
C VAL A 114 -3.44 -4.10 -5.78
N LEU A 115 -4.41 -4.72 -5.16
CA LEU A 115 -5.27 -5.75 -5.75
C LEU A 115 -6.56 -5.13 -6.30
N ALA A 116 -7.05 -4.07 -5.64
CA ALA A 116 -8.21 -3.31 -6.10
C ALA A 116 -8.08 -1.84 -5.68
N LEU A 117 -8.58 -0.93 -6.54
CA LEU A 117 -8.64 0.50 -6.26
C LEU A 117 -9.95 1.06 -6.78
N GLN A 118 -10.67 1.75 -5.91
CA GLN A 118 -11.90 2.48 -6.23
C GLN A 118 -11.75 3.94 -5.81
N VAL A 119 -12.11 4.86 -6.70
CA VAL A 119 -12.22 6.28 -6.35
C VAL A 119 -13.56 6.52 -5.69
N VAL A 120 -13.55 6.81 -4.39
CA VAL A 120 -14.77 7.10 -3.61
C VAL A 120 -15.19 8.56 -3.78
N ALA A 121 -14.21 9.48 -3.73
CA ALA A 121 -14.47 10.90 -3.98
C ALA A 121 -13.21 11.56 -4.57
N ARG A 122 -13.44 12.56 -5.42
CA ARG A 122 -12.38 13.34 -6.07
C ARG A 122 -12.73 14.82 -6.09
N ALA A 123 -11.83 15.64 -5.58
CA ALA A 123 -11.86 17.09 -5.66
C ALA A 123 -10.45 17.62 -6.00
N PRO A 124 -10.27 18.89 -6.40
CA PRO A 124 -8.97 19.42 -6.82
C PRO A 124 -7.83 19.28 -5.79
N ARG A 125 -8.18 19.26 -4.51
CA ARG A 125 -7.23 19.16 -3.39
C ARG A 125 -7.50 18.00 -2.44
N ARG A 126 -8.46 17.12 -2.77
CA ARG A 126 -8.83 15.98 -1.94
C ARG A 126 -9.14 14.77 -2.82
N LEU A 127 -8.62 13.62 -2.43
CA LEU A 127 -8.86 12.33 -3.07
C LEU A 127 -9.15 11.31 -1.99
N VAL A 128 -10.26 10.58 -2.14
CA VAL A 128 -10.64 9.48 -1.26
C VAL A 128 -10.63 8.20 -2.08
N LEU A 129 -9.80 7.27 -1.69
CA LEU A 129 -9.62 5.99 -2.36
C LEU A 129 -10.00 4.85 -1.41
N ARG A 130 -10.71 3.86 -1.93
CA ARG A 130 -10.82 2.56 -1.28
C ARG A 130 -9.87 1.61 -1.97
N THR A 131 -8.91 1.07 -1.22
CA THR A 131 -7.91 0.15 -1.75
C THR A 131 -7.99 -1.19 -1.05
N THR A 132 -7.77 -2.27 -1.82
CA THR A 132 -7.40 -3.58 -1.26
C THR A 132 -5.97 -3.83 -1.65
N ASP A 133 -5.12 -4.01 -0.69
CA ASP A 133 -3.67 -4.08 -0.91
C ASP A 133 -2.98 -5.02 0.09
N ARG A 134 -1.73 -5.39 -0.21
CA ARG A 134 -0.82 -6.14 0.67
C ARG A 134 0.62 -5.70 0.49
N VAL A 135 1.41 -5.77 1.56
CA VAL A 135 2.87 -5.54 1.49
C VAL A 135 3.57 -6.79 0.96
N VAL A 136 4.49 -6.60 0.03
CA VAL A 136 5.33 -7.64 -0.57
C VAL A 136 6.79 -7.18 -0.67
N GLY A 137 7.72 -8.10 -0.77
CA GLY A 137 9.13 -7.83 -1.12
C GLY A 137 9.98 -7.18 -0.03
N ALA A 138 9.43 -6.82 1.13
CA ALA A 138 10.16 -6.13 2.19
C ALA A 138 11.22 -7.02 2.85
N ARG A 139 12.39 -6.44 3.15
CA ARG A 139 13.50 -7.09 3.87
C ARG A 139 14.00 -6.19 4.99
N ALA A 140 14.24 -6.75 6.17
CA ALA A 140 14.96 -6.06 7.24
C ALA A 140 16.46 -6.24 7.02
N VAL A 141 17.23 -5.15 7.04
CA VAL A 141 18.68 -5.13 6.85
C VAL A 141 19.35 -4.38 7.99
N GLY A 142 20.64 -4.67 8.24
CA GLY A 142 21.47 -3.93 9.20
C GLY A 142 21.64 -4.59 10.56
N GLY A 143 21.05 -5.72 10.87
CA GLY A 143 21.29 -6.45 12.12
C GLY A 143 22.40 -7.48 11.98
N PRO A 144 22.78 -8.17 13.08
CA PRO A 144 23.81 -9.22 13.07
C PRO A 144 23.45 -10.41 12.17
N SER A 145 22.16 -10.59 11.86
CA SER A 145 21.66 -11.63 10.95
C SER A 145 21.69 -11.21 9.47
N GLY A 146 22.26 -10.05 9.14
CA GLY A 146 22.29 -9.53 7.77
C GLY A 146 20.92 -9.13 7.25
N SER A 147 20.55 -9.63 6.07
CA SER A 147 19.29 -9.33 5.42
C SER A 147 18.25 -10.43 5.63
N VAL A 148 17.12 -10.11 6.28
CA VAL A 148 16.04 -11.06 6.59
C VAL A 148 14.76 -10.66 5.86
N PRO A 149 14.17 -11.55 5.02
CA PRO A 149 12.89 -11.24 4.39
C PRO A 149 11.78 -11.08 5.43
N LEU A 150 10.93 -10.08 5.23
CA LEU A 150 9.75 -9.88 6.05
C LEU A 150 8.56 -10.67 5.46
N PRO A 151 7.64 -11.12 6.31
CA PRO A 151 6.46 -11.86 5.83
C PRO A 151 5.63 -11.02 4.84
N VAL A 152 5.09 -11.69 3.83
CA VAL A 152 4.11 -11.10 2.94
C VAL A 152 2.85 -10.77 3.73
N GLY A 153 2.38 -9.53 3.62
CA GLY A 153 1.16 -9.07 4.29
C GLY A 153 -0.09 -9.76 3.76
N ARG A 154 -1.09 -9.93 4.60
CA ARG A 154 -2.42 -10.35 4.15
C ARG A 154 -3.10 -9.20 3.42
N PRO A 155 -3.92 -9.47 2.37
CA PRO A 155 -4.74 -8.46 1.76
C PRO A 155 -5.63 -7.76 2.80
N ALA A 156 -5.65 -6.43 2.76
CA ALA A 156 -6.48 -5.61 3.64
C ALA A 156 -7.16 -4.51 2.82
N THR A 157 -8.46 -4.30 3.10
CA THR A 157 -9.20 -3.20 2.49
C THR A 157 -9.20 -2.01 3.42
N ARG A 158 -8.90 -0.83 2.86
CA ARG A 158 -8.86 0.42 3.62
C ARG A 158 -9.36 1.60 2.80
N GLU A 159 -9.82 2.63 3.48
CA GLU A 159 -10.07 3.92 2.89
C GLU A 159 -8.89 4.85 3.15
N VAL A 160 -8.36 5.44 2.08
CA VAL A 160 -7.20 6.34 2.11
C VAL A 160 -7.65 7.73 1.67
N VAL A 161 -7.49 8.69 2.56
CA VAL A 161 -7.76 10.11 2.29
C VAL A 161 -6.45 10.82 2.01
N LEU A 162 -6.29 11.30 0.77
CA LEU A 162 -5.16 12.14 0.37
C LEU A 162 -5.62 13.59 0.22
N VAL A 163 -4.76 14.52 0.66
CA VAL A 163 -4.98 15.95 0.47
C VAL A 163 -3.74 16.60 -0.17
N ARG A 164 -3.98 17.59 -1.03
CA ARG A 164 -2.90 18.34 -1.69
C ARG A 164 -2.52 19.56 -0.85
N ARG A 165 -1.27 19.61 -0.41
CA ARG A 165 -0.70 20.71 0.40
C ARG A 165 0.67 21.09 -0.19
N GLY A 166 0.87 22.38 -0.47
CA GLY A 166 2.15 22.87 -1.02
C GLY A 166 2.59 22.13 -2.31
N GLY A 167 1.64 21.88 -3.22
CA GLY A 167 1.92 21.17 -4.48
C GLY A 167 2.01 19.63 -4.34
N SER A 168 2.16 19.08 -3.14
CA SER A 168 2.35 17.65 -2.89
C SER A 168 1.11 16.99 -2.27
N TRP A 169 0.86 15.75 -2.66
CA TRP A 169 -0.16 14.90 -2.04
C TRP A 169 0.36 14.27 -0.75
N ARG A 170 -0.44 14.35 0.32
CA ARG A 170 -0.14 13.78 1.65
C ARG A 170 -1.33 12.95 2.12
N VAL A 171 -1.06 11.88 2.82
CA VAL A 171 -2.12 11.07 3.45
C VAL A 171 -2.60 11.79 4.72
N ALA A 172 -3.88 12.10 4.74
CA ALA A 172 -4.54 12.64 5.93
C ALA A 172 -4.93 11.50 6.87
N GLU A 173 -5.51 10.43 6.33
CA GLU A 173 -5.89 9.25 7.11
C GLU A 173 -5.91 7.99 6.22
N ALA A 174 -5.72 6.84 6.87
CA ALA A 174 -5.89 5.53 6.27
C ALA A 174 -6.60 4.63 7.29
N THR A 175 -7.87 4.33 7.03
CA THR A 175 -8.72 3.58 7.95
C THR A 175 -9.01 2.19 7.38
N GLY A 176 -8.64 1.14 8.09
CA GLY A 176 -8.98 -0.23 7.75
C GLY A 176 -10.49 -0.43 7.84
N GLN A 177 -11.09 -1.08 6.83
CA GLN A 177 -12.44 -1.59 6.98
C GLN A 177 -12.37 -2.88 7.80
N ALA A 178 -13.04 -2.91 8.96
CA ALA A 178 -13.28 -4.16 9.67
C ALA A 178 -14.03 -5.10 8.71
N SER A 179 -13.47 -6.29 8.46
CA SER A 179 -14.19 -7.31 7.71
C SER A 179 -15.52 -7.58 8.39
N ALA A 180 -16.61 -7.33 7.71
CA ALA A 180 -17.98 -7.61 8.19
C ALA A 180 -18.26 -9.11 8.45
N ALA A 181 -17.25 -9.97 8.27
CA ALA A 181 -17.36 -11.41 8.47
C ALA A 181 -17.38 -11.88 9.95
N ALA A 182 -17.28 -10.98 10.92
CA ALA A 182 -17.25 -11.34 12.34
C ALA A 182 -18.59 -11.17 13.08
N SER A 183 -19.69 -10.83 12.39
CA SER A 183 -20.95 -10.46 13.05
C SER A 183 -22.07 -11.51 12.95
N THR A 184 -21.80 -12.73 12.48
CA THR A 184 -22.86 -13.74 12.32
C THR A 184 -22.55 -15.00 13.12
N SER A 185 -22.45 -14.91 14.44
CA SER A 185 -22.50 -16.09 15.32
C SER A 185 -22.81 -15.70 16.76
N ARG A 186 -23.95 -15.07 16.97
CA ARG A 186 -24.60 -15.09 18.29
C ARG A 186 -26.10 -15.15 18.09
N THR A 187 -26.58 -16.26 17.58
CA THR A 187 -27.98 -16.62 17.71
C THR A 187 -28.08 -17.59 18.88
N SER A 188 -28.59 -17.06 19.94
CA SER A 188 -29.14 -17.69 21.14
C SER A 188 -29.80 -19.01 20.87
N SER A 189 -29.32 -20.05 21.55
CA SER A 189 -30.13 -21.22 21.91
C SER A 189 -30.49 -21.06 23.38
N SER A 190 -31.59 -20.36 23.62
CA SER A 190 -32.37 -20.49 24.86
C SER A 190 -33.34 -21.64 24.63
N SER A 191 -33.04 -22.81 25.14
CA SER A 191 -34.01 -23.90 25.31
C SER A 191 -34.36 -24.00 26.74
N LYS A 192 -35.62 -23.76 26.98
CA LYS A 192 -36.43 -23.88 28.15
C LYS A 192 -36.75 -25.34 28.36
N SER A 193 -36.57 -25.87 29.57
CA SER A 193 -37.41 -26.85 30.22
C SER A 193 -37.26 -26.75 31.72
#